data_25d74bce1e4566d1679e65da85a8e098
#
_entry.id   25d74bce1e4566d1679e65da85a8e098
#
_cell.length_a   1.000
_cell.length_b   1.000
_cell.length_c   1.000
_cell.angle_alpha   90.00
_cell.angle_beta   90.00
_cell.angle_gamma   90.00
#
_symmetry.space_group_name_H-M   'P 1'
#
loop_
_entity.id
_entity.type
_entity.pdbx_description
1 polymer ?
#
loop_
_entity_poly.entity_id
_entity_poly.type
_entity_poly.pdbx_seq_one_letter_code
_entity_poly.pdbx_strand_id
1 'polypeptide(L)'
;MKVTIHSEVEGGRLKRNRAALSRALADFEGKEVTITIQRKKKTRSTQQNRYYWGCLLGAVQACFRDAGHVLTQEDTHMMLRAKFLTKTLPIGEDGEYIEQVRSTTDLSTMEFNEYIDNIRYWCQENLNAYIPEPNEQAELEL
;
A
#
# COMPACT_ATOMS: atom_id res chain seq x y z
N MET A 1 -20.95 9.97 -16.33
CA MET A 1 -21.21 8.71 -15.60
C MET A 1 -20.04 7.77 -15.85
N LYS A 2 -19.52 7.14 -14.80
CA LYS A 2 -18.39 6.20 -14.90
C LYS A 2 -18.88 4.81 -14.52
N VAL A 3 -18.58 3.81 -15.36
CA VAL A 3 -18.92 2.41 -15.08
C VAL A 3 -17.61 1.65 -14.86
N THR A 4 -17.52 0.89 -13.77
CA THR A 4 -16.37 0.04 -13.48
C THR A 4 -16.88 -1.40 -13.39
N ILE A 5 -16.23 -2.31 -14.11
CA ILE A 5 -16.60 -3.72 -14.14
C ILE A 5 -15.40 -4.55 -13.73
N HIS A 6 -15.59 -5.42 -12.74
CA HIS A 6 -14.55 -6.34 -12.28
C HIS A 6 -14.82 -7.74 -12.83
N SER A 7 -13.80 -8.38 -13.39
CA SER A 7 -13.88 -9.72 -13.91
C SER A 7 -12.51 -10.37 -14.03
N GLU A 8 -12.49 -11.62 -14.45
CA GLU A 8 -11.27 -12.29 -14.87
C GLU A 8 -11.31 -12.47 -16.38
N VAL A 9 -10.14 -12.51 -17.01
CA VAL A 9 -10.01 -12.78 -18.44
C VAL A 9 -9.59 -14.23 -18.64
N GLU A 10 -10.35 -14.95 -19.42
CA GLU A 10 -10.07 -16.34 -19.78
C GLU A 10 -10.35 -16.54 -21.26
N GLY A 11 -9.35 -17.02 -22.01
CA GLY A 11 -9.47 -17.22 -23.45
C GLY A 11 -9.75 -15.93 -24.22
N GLY A 12 -9.26 -14.80 -23.75
CA GLY A 12 -9.47 -13.50 -24.38
C GLY A 12 -10.86 -12.90 -24.14
N ARG A 13 -11.63 -13.45 -23.20
CA ARG A 13 -13.00 -13.03 -22.88
C ARG A 13 -13.15 -12.82 -21.38
N LEU A 14 -14.12 -11.99 -21.01
CA LEU A 14 -14.49 -11.86 -19.60
C LEU A 14 -15.13 -13.16 -19.11
N LYS A 15 -14.66 -13.66 -17.98
CA LYS A 15 -15.20 -14.85 -17.34
C LYS A 15 -16.54 -14.55 -16.65
N ARG A 16 -16.70 -13.35 -16.11
CA ARG A 16 -17.89 -12.91 -15.37
C ARG A 16 -18.31 -11.53 -15.87
N ASN A 17 -19.55 -11.17 -15.59
CA ASN A 17 -20.08 -9.81 -15.84
C ASN A 17 -20.12 -9.41 -17.32
N ARG A 18 -20.23 -10.37 -18.23
CA ARG A 18 -20.38 -10.09 -19.67
C ARG A 18 -21.64 -9.29 -19.96
N ALA A 19 -22.74 -9.62 -19.30
CA ALA A 19 -24.01 -8.93 -19.47
C ALA A 19 -23.93 -7.49 -18.97
N ALA A 20 -23.19 -7.25 -17.86
CA ALA A 20 -22.97 -5.90 -17.35
C ALA A 20 -22.19 -5.05 -18.34
N LEU A 21 -21.17 -5.62 -18.99
CA LEU A 21 -20.41 -4.91 -20.02
C LEU A 21 -21.29 -4.56 -21.22
N SER A 22 -22.10 -5.52 -21.69
CA SER A 22 -23.01 -5.29 -22.81
C SER A 22 -24.03 -4.19 -22.50
N ARG A 23 -24.58 -4.16 -21.29
CA ARG A 23 -25.52 -3.10 -20.85
C ARG A 23 -24.83 -1.75 -20.78
N ALA A 24 -23.61 -1.70 -20.24
CA ALA A 24 -22.86 -0.45 -20.17
C ALA A 24 -22.60 0.11 -21.58
N LEU A 25 -22.21 -0.74 -22.52
CA LEU A 25 -21.97 -0.34 -23.89
C LEU A 25 -23.26 0.20 -24.54
N ALA A 26 -24.39 -0.45 -24.27
CA ALA A 26 -25.70 0.02 -24.80
C ALA A 26 -26.08 1.39 -24.23
N ASP A 27 -25.80 1.63 -22.95
CA ASP A 27 -26.12 2.91 -22.30
C ASP A 27 -25.32 4.08 -22.88
N PHE A 28 -24.17 3.82 -23.48
CA PHE A 28 -23.34 4.84 -24.09
C PHE A 28 -23.45 4.90 -25.61
N GLU A 29 -24.52 4.34 -26.16
CA GLU A 29 -24.76 4.33 -27.59
C GLU A 29 -24.70 5.76 -28.18
N GLY A 30 -23.93 5.93 -29.26
CA GLY A 30 -23.75 7.20 -29.93
C GLY A 30 -22.81 8.19 -29.23
N LYS A 31 -22.17 7.80 -28.13
CA LYS A 31 -21.24 8.66 -27.38
C LYS A 31 -19.83 8.16 -27.55
N GLU A 32 -18.87 9.10 -27.51
CA GLU A 32 -17.46 8.73 -27.42
C GLU A 32 -17.15 8.23 -26.02
N VAL A 33 -16.41 7.12 -25.92
CA VAL A 33 -16.06 6.53 -24.65
C VAL A 33 -14.57 6.22 -24.58
N THR A 34 -14.04 6.23 -23.37
CA THR A 34 -12.68 5.71 -23.08
C THR A 34 -12.83 4.41 -22.31
N ILE A 35 -12.16 3.36 -22.78
CA ILE A 35 -12.16 2.07 -22.10
C ILE A 35 -10.76 1.83 -21.55
N THR A 36 -10.67 1.62 -20.25
CA THR A 36 -9.39 1.32 -19.57
C THR A 36 -9.44 -0.10 -19.02
N ILE A 37 -8.44 -0.89 -19.35
CA ILE A 37 -8.30 -2.25 -18.81
C ILE A 37 -7.04 -2.29 -17.98
N GLN A 38 -7.18 -2.65 -16.70
CA GLN A 38 -6.05 -2.71 -15.79
C GLN A 38 -6.17 -3.93 -14.88
N ARG A 39 -5.04 -4.44 -14.44
CA ARG A 39 -5.03 -5.55 -13.50
C ARG A 39 -5.60 -5.09 -12.16
N LYS A 40 -6.55 -5.88 -11.63
CA LYS A 40 -7.11 -5.60 -10.31
C LYS A 40 -6.07 -5.92 -9.25
N LYS A 41 -5.69 -4.91 -8.49
CA LYS A 41 -4.78 -5.09 -7.35
C LYS A 41 -5.58 -5.61 -6.16
N LYS A 42 -4.97 -6.52 -5.39
CA LYS A 42 -5.54 -6.92 -4.10
C LYS A 42 -5.53 -5.70 -3.17
N THR A 43 -6.70 -5.33 -2.68
CA THR A 43 -6.83 -4.29 -1.65
C THR A 43 -6.26 -4.82 -0.34
N ARG A 44 -5.50 -3.98 0.36
CA ARG A 44 -5.07 -4.32 1.71
C ARG A 44 -6.27 -4.47 2.62
N SER A 45 -6.16 -5.34 3.62
CA SER A 45 -7.24 -5.49 4.59
C SER A 45 -7.38 -4.22 5.42
N THR A 46 -8.61 -3.90 5.82
CA THR A 46 -8.90 -2.80 6.75
C THR A 46 -8.13 -2.99 8.06
N GLN A 47 -7.93 -4.24 8.46
CA GLN A 47 -7.21 -4.61 9.67
C GLN A 47 -5.73 -4.18 9.61
N GLN A 48 -5.07 -4.39 8.45
CA GLN A 48 -3.68 -3.96 8.24
C GLN A 48 -3.57 -2.43 8.26
N ASN A 49 -4.48 -1.73 7.62
CA ASN A 49 -4.50 -0.27 7.64
C ASN A 49 -4.71 0.27 9.05
N ARG A 50 -5.62 -0.33 9.80
CA ARG A 50 -5.91 0.06 11.18
C ARG A 50 -4.71 -0.14 12.07
N TYR A 51 -4.01 -1.26 11.92
CA TYR A 51 -2.78 -1.54 12.65
C TYR A 51 -1.69 -0.52 12.32
N TYR A 52 -1.46 -0.25 11.06
CA TYR A 52 -0.40 0.66 10.62
C TYR A 52 -0.62 2.07 11.14
N TRP A 53 -1.80 2.63 10.88
CA TRP A 53 -2.11 4.01 11.27
C TRP A 53 -2.42 4.16 12.76
N GLY A 54 -3.01 3.16 13.37
CA GLY A 54 -3.47 3.24 14.76
C GLY A 54 -2.50 2.71 15.80
N CYS A 55 -1.54 1.88 15.41
CA CYS A 55 -0.60 1.28 16.36
C CYS A 55 0.85 1.52 15.97
N LEU A 56 1.27 1.06 14.81
CA LEU A 56 2.67 1.05 14.41
C LEU A 56 3.27 2.45 14.33
N LEU A 57 2.62 3.36 13.64
CA LEU A 57 3.15 4.73 13.48
C LEU A 57 3.26 5.45 14.83
N GLY A 58 2.28 5.29 15.70
CA GLY A 58 2.30 5.88 17.04
C GLY A 58 3.44 5.33 17.90
N ALA A 59 3.67 4.01 17.83
CA ALA A 59 4.75 3.36 18.56
C ALA A 59 6.12 3.83 18.06
N VAL A 60 6.31 3.92 16.75
CA VAL A 60 7.56 4.41 16.17
C VAL A 60 7.78 5.89 16.53
N GLN A 61 6.72 6.69 16.45
CA GLN A 61 6.75 8.10 16.82
C GLN A 61 7.21 8.27 18.29
N ALA A 62 6.68 7.45 19.18
CA ALA A 62 7.04 7.46 20.60
C ALA A 62 8.51 7.08 20.80
N CYS A 63 9.03 6.09 20.06
CA CYS A 63 10.44 5.70 20.12
C CYS A 63 11.36 6.83 19.71
N PHE A 64 11.01 7.57 18.67
CA PHE A 64 11.79 8.73 18.24
C PHE A 64 11.74 9.87 19.25
N ARG A 65 10.59 10.07 19.90
CA ARG A 65 10.45 11.07 20.95
C ARG A 65 11.37 10.74 22.12
N ASP A 66 11.43 9.49 22.53
CA ASP A 66 12.31 9.02 23.62
C ASP A 66 13.78 9.21 23.25
N ALA A 67 14.11 9.16 21.96
CA ALA A 67 15.46 9.41 21.46
C ALA A 67 15.75 10.90 21.22
N GLY A 68 14.82 11.81 21.55
CA GLY A 68 15.00 13.25 21.43
C GLY A 68 14.47 13.87 20.14
N HIS A 69 13.75 13.11 19.32
CA HIS A 69 13.20 13.58 18.04
C HIS A 69 11.69 13.65 18.10
N VAL A 70 11.14 14.86 18.04
CA VAL A 70 9.69 15.08 18.02
C VAL A 70 9.22 15.11 16.58
N LEU A 71 8.51 14.09 16.17
CA LEU A 71 7.96 13.95 14.81
C LEU A 71 6.43 13.88 14.87
N THR A 72 5.77 14.42 13.84
CA THR A 72 4.33 14.18 13.67
C THR A 72 4.11 12.76 13.14
N GLN A 73 2.87 12.29 13.17
CA GLN A 73 2.52 10.99 12.60
C GLN A 73 2.81 10.96 11.10
N GLU A 74 2.53 12.06 10.40
CA GLU A 74 2.80 12.17 8.97
C GLU A 74 4.30 12.16 8.68
N ASP A 75 5.10 12.89 9.46
CA ASP A 75 6.56 12.88 9.32
C ASP A 75 7.12 11.48 9.52
N THR A 76 6.61 10.76 10.51
CA THR A 76 7.00 9.38 10.78
C THR A 76 6.67 8.48 9.59
N HIS A 77 5.47 8.62 9.05
CA HIS A 77 5.05 7.88 7.86
C HIS A 77 5.97 8.14 6.66
N MET A 78 6.26 9.41 6.38
CA MET A 78 7.13 9.79 5.27
C MET A 78 8.55 9.26 5.45
N MET A 79 9.08 9.31 6.65
CA MET A 79 10.42 8.82 6.97
C MET A 79 10.51 7.31 6.77
N LEU A 80 9.53 6.55 7.23
CA LEU A 80 9.50 5.10 7.07
C LEU A 80 9.39 4.71 5.60
N ARG A 81 8.58 5.42 4.83
CA ARG A 81 8.50 5.20 3.39
C ARG A 81 9.84 5.46 2.70
N ALA A 82 10.47 6.56 3.02
CA ALA A 82 11.77 6.90 2.43
C ALA A 82 12.82 5.83 2.75
N LYS A 83 12.80 5.30 3.97
CA LYS A 83 13.77 4.31 4.39
C LYS A 83 13.53 2.93 3.79
N PHE A 84 12.28 2.47 3.74
CA PHE A 84 11.97 1.08 3.40
C PHE A 84 11.33 0.88 2.03
N LEU A 85 10.84 1.94 1.39
CA LEU A 85 10.13 1.85 0.11
C LEU A 85 10.81 2.63 -1.02
N THR A 86 12.04 3.06 -0.83
CA THR A 86 12.80 3.74 -1.88
C THR A 86 13.30 2.72 -2.89
N LYS A 87 13.02 2.98 -4.17
CA LYS A 87 13.54 2.21 -5.29
C LYS A 87 14.58 3.02 -6.03
N THR A 88 15.62 2.35 -6.46
CA THR A 88 16.65 2.94 -7.32
C THR A 88 16.35 2.52 -8.75
N LEU A 89 16.15 3.50 -9.63
CA LEU A 89 15.86 3.28 -11.04
C LEU A 89 17.05 3.75 -11.86
N PRO A 90 17.70 2.86 -12.64
CA PRO A 90 18.79 3.27 -13.52
C PRO A 90 18.24 4.12 -14.68
N ILE A 91 18.93 5.22 -14.96
CA ILE A 91 18.63 6.08 -16.10
C ILE A 91 19.88 6.21 -16.97
N GLY A 92 19.93 5.48 -18.08
CA GLY A 92 21.03 5.53 -19.03
C GLY A 92 22.18 4.57 -18.72
N GLU A 93 23.22 4.61 -19.56
CA GLU A 93 24.34 3.66 -19.52
C GLU A 93 25.47 4.09 -18.58
N ASP A 94 25.42 5.33 -18.09
CA ASP A 94 26.51 5.93 -17.31
C ASP A 94 26.49 5.64 -15.82
N GLY A 95 25.61 4.74 -15.36
CA GLY A 95 25.46 4.43 -13.97
C GLY A 95 24.67 5.46 -13.17
N GLU A 96 24.07 6.43 -13.86
CA GLU A 96 23.17 7.39 -13.21
C GLU A 96 21.87 6.70 -12.81
N TYR A 97 21.32 7.11 -11.67
CA TYR A 97 20.08 6.55 -11.17
C TYR A 97 19.22 7.63 -10.53
N ILE A 98 17.94 7.36 -10.43
CA ILE A 98 17.01 8.19 -9.65
C ILE A 98 16.41 7.35 -8.54
N GLU A 99 16.12 8.00 -7.42
CA GLU A 99 15.42 7.36 -6.32
C GLU A 99 13.94 7.71 -6.37
N GLN A 100 13.11 6.71 -6.19
CA GLN A 100 11.67 6.88 -6.13
C GLN A 100 11.12 6.25 -4.85
N VAL A 101 10.35 7.04 -4.09
CA VAL A 101 9.69 6.55 -2.88
C VAL A 101 8.29 6.07 -3.25
N ARG A 102 8.00 4.78 -3.00
CA ARG A 102 6.68 4.21 -3.30
C ARG A 102 5.65 4.66 -2.27
N SER A 103 4.41 4.81 -2.70
CA SER A 103 3.28 5.00 -1.80
C SER A 103 2.90 3.66 -1.15
N THR A 104 2.49 3.70 0.12
CA THR A 104 1.98 2.50 0.80
C THR A 104 0.71 1.97 0.14
N THR A 105 -0.05 2.84 -0.55
CA THR A 105 -1.26 2.43 -1.27
C THR A 105 -0.97 1.55 -2.47
N ASP A 106 0.26 1.54 -2.96
CA ASP A 106 0.67 0.72 -4.10
C ASP A 106 1.13 -0.68 -3.69
N LEU A 107 1.24 -0.95 -2.40
CA LEU A 107 1.71 -2.24 -1.90
C LEU A 107 0.60 -3.28 -1.91
N SER A 108 0.95 -4.50 -2.32
CA SER A 108 0.09 -5.66 -2.14
C SER A 108 0.03 -6.02 -0.65
N THR A 109 -0.88 -6.93 -0.28
CA THR A 109 -0.98 -7.44 1.09
C THR A 109 0.35 -8.01 1.57
N MET A 110 1.03 -8.81 0.73
CA MET A 110 2.32 -9.41 1.06
C MET A 110 3.41 -8.37 1.21
N GLU A 111 3.51 -7.42 0.27
CA GLU A 111 4.49 -6.34 0.31
C GLU A 111 4.30 -5.46 1.54
N PHE A 112 3.05 -5.21 1.92
CA PHE A 112 2.74 -4.41 3.10
C PHE A 112 3.14 -5.14 4.39
N ASN A 113 2.93 -6.45 4.47
CA ASN A 113 3.40 -7.25 5.59
C ASN A 113 4.92 -7.21 5.72
N GLU A 114 5.64 -7.33 4.60
CA GLU A 114 7.10 -7.21 4.59
C GLU A 114 7.56 -5.83 5.07
N TYR A 115 6.88 -4.78 4.62
CA TYR A 115 7.15 -3.41 5.05
C TYR A 115 6.99 -3.25 6.56
N ILE A 116 5.88 -3.76 7.12
CA ILE A 116 5.62 -3.74 8.57
C ILE A 116 6.70 -4.51 9.33
N ASP A 117 7.04 -5.71 8.88
CA ASP A 117 8.04 -6.55 9.53
C ASP A 117 9.42 -5.90 9.50
N ASN A 118 9.79 -5.28 8.39
CA ASN A 118 11.06 -4.58 8.27
C ASN A 118 11.14 -3.39 9.24
N ILE A 119 10.05 -2.66 9.42
CA ILE A 119 9.98 -1.54 10.37
C ILE A 119 10.15 -2.07 11.80
N ARG A 120 9.40 -3.11 12.16
CA ARG A 120 9.45 -3.69 13.50
C ARG A 120 10.85 -4.21 13.83
N TYR A 121 11.45 -4.93 12.89
CA TYR A 121 12.80 -5.47 13.03
C TYR A 121 13.83 -4.35 13.21
N TRP A 122 13.75 -3.31 12.39
CA TRP A 122 14.67 -2.18 12.46
C TRP A 122 14.55 -1.44 13.79
N CYS A 123 13.34 -1.24 14.29
CA CYS A 123 13.13 -0.60 15.59
C CYS A 123 13.70 -1.44 16.74
N GLN A 124 13.56 -2.74 16.67
CA GLN A 124 14.11 -3.64 17.67
C GLN A 124 15.64 -3.59 17.68
N GLU A 125 16.25 -3.62 16.50
CA GLU A 125 17.71 -3.65 16.37
C GLU A 125 18.38 -2.29 16.67
N ASN A 126 17.75 -1.20 16.30
CA ASN A 126 18.40 0.12 16.38
C ASN A 126 17.87 1.01 17.50
N LEU A 127 16.63 0.83 17.93
CA LEU A 127 16.02 1.64 18.97
C LEU A 127 15.73 0.83 20.24
N ASN A 128 16.08 -0.45 20.24
CA ASN A 128 15.78 -1.39 21.31
C ASN A 128 14.31 -1.31 21.75
N ALA A 129 13.42 -1.18 20.77
CA ALA A 129 12.00 -0.98 20.98
C ALA A 129 11.21 -2.16 20.45
N TYR A 130 10.27 -2.65 21.24
CA TYR A 130 9.35 -3.70 20.82
C TYR A 130 8.03 -3.07 20.37
N ILE A 131 7.67 -3.34 19.11
CA ILE A 131 6.41 -2.91 18.55
C ILE A 131 5.50 -4.13 18.46
N PRO A 132 4.29 -4.10 19.08
CA PRO A 132 3.39 -5.26 19.08
C PRO A 132 2.99 -5.69 17.66
N GLU A 133 2.85 -6.99 17.47
CA GLU A 133 2.30 -7.53 16.23
C GLU A 133 0.80 -7.22 16.12
N PRO A 134 0.22 -7.27 14.91
CA PRO A 134 -1.20 -7.01 14.75
C PRO A 134 -2.11 -7.89 15.62
N ASN A 135 -1.74 -9.15 15.81
CA ASN A 135 -2.51 -10.09 16.63
C ASN A 135 -2.43 -9.76 18.12
N GLU A 136 -1.25 -9.33 18.59
CA GLU A 136 -1.05 -8.92 19.98
C GLU A 136 -1.84 -7.67 20.32
N GLN A 137 -1.96 -6.73 19.38
CA GLN A 137 -2.78 -5.55 19.57
C GLN A 137 -4.26 -5.92 19.73
N ALA A 138 -4.75 -6.85 18.92
CA ALA A 138 -6.13 -7.31 19.01
C ALA A 138 -6.43 -7.93 20.38
N GLU A 139 -5.48 -8.66 20.95
CA GLU A 139 -5.61 -9.22 22.30
C GLU A 139 -5.61 -8.14 23.38
N LEU A 140 -4.83 -7.07 23.20
CA LEU A 140 -4.74 -5.98 24.17
C LEU A 140 -5.98 -5.09 24.17
N GLU A 141 -6.74 -5.05 23.09
CA GLU A 141 -7.96 -4.27 22.97
C GLU A 141 -9.17 -4.96 23.65
N LEU A 142 -9.03 -6.21 24.02
CA LEU A 142 -10.06 -6.97 24.73
C LEU A 142 -9.99 -6.70 26.24
#